data_98f5b524a0a96c8c25814f58cb8feb72
#
_entry.id   98f5b524a0a96c8c25814f58cb8feb72
#
_cell.length_a   1.000
_cell.length_b   1.000
_cell.length_c   1.000
_cell.angle_alpha   90.00
_cell.angle_beta   90.00
_cell.angle_gamma   90.00
#
_symmetry.space_group_name_H-M   'P 1'
#
loop_
_entity.id
_entity.type
_entity.pdbx_description
1 polymer ?
#
loop_
_entity_poly.entity_id
_entity_poly.type
_entity_poly.pdbx_seq_one_letter_code
_entity_poly.pdbx_strand_id
1 'polypeptide(L)'
;MIKLTIENTNQGVITGDITVLQKLYKDFTIRHPQAFYLMRKTGWDGMIHYITERGKFSIGLAPIIASKAKEYDPEVILEDHRKPLEANIIPQVPLQVGKLKPRPEQAQVISNIIHNTLLGKPFYIGVQNLSVGFGKTLIMAGTYLAFNRGLKTLVLVNDQDLFKQMQREFPQDLLPGERISFIQGSKITNWSQFNVAMVQSISRNMKLYQRELSTIQMVLVDEADVADNKTYTKVITHLNNTIVRLGLSGTIYMSKLAKDKVHNMNLRKFFGDEMNQVALHEMIDKGYSTPVVVKFLPIRGHSHKYDYKKEYDTSIIDNPNLYKLSLERVIWNIKNHGTPILIVCKYIRHCESLYTYFKSNLPKLRIAHMHNETPNRDGLIKSLNSGKLDILITTTIICRGKNIPNLKYLLNLTSFASNEKSIQLLGRLVRTFSGKTKAYLDDLMFTSETHYLYNHSRKRLRYYKNEKIKTIILKINEKKGSKKKKGRNC
;
A
#
# COMPACT_ATOMS: atom_id res chain seq x y z
N MET A 1 17.24 30.51 20.45
CA MET A 1 16.90 30.55 18.99
C MET A 1 17.43 29.30 18.31
N ILE A 2 16.59 28.57 17.66
CA ILE A 2 16.94 27.34 16.89
C ILE A 2 16.85 27.64 15.39
N LYS A 3 17.88 27.25 14.66
CA LYS A 3 17.95 27.44 13.20
C LYS A 3 17.91 26.09 12.51
N LEU A 4 16.91 25.91 11.63
CA LEU A 4 16.75 24.76 10.76
C LEU A 4 17.21 25.16 9.36
N THR A 5 18.32 24.62 8.90
CA THR A 5 18.86 24.90 7.56
C THR A 5 18.61 23.71 6.65
N ILE A 6 17.91 23.90 5.54
CA ILE A 6 17.82 22.93 4.46
C ILE A 6 19.02 23.14 3.54
N GLU A 7 20.02 22.26 3.61
CA GLU A 7 21.25 22.38 2.81
C GLU A 7 21.04 22.03 1.33
N ASN A 8 20.26 20.99 1.09
CA ASN A 8 19.98 20.46 -0.25
C ASN A 8 18.70 19.61 -0.27
N THR A 9 18.41 18.97 -1.38
CA THR A 9 17.19 18.19 -1.57
C THR A 9 17.14 16.88 -0.76
N ASN A 10 18.22 16.51 -0.07
CA ASN A 10 18.30 15.27 0.71
C ASN A 10 18.57 15.51 2.19
N GLN A 11 19.18 16.63 2.54
CA GLN A 11 19.75 16.86 3.87
C GLN A 11 19.46 18.26 4.39
N GLY A 12 19.21 18.32 5.71
CA GLY A 12 19.20 19.55 6.49
C GLY A 12 20.08 19.43 7.73
N VAL A 13 20.31 20.56 8.36
CA VAL A 13 21.06 20.68 9.64
C VAL A 13 20.27 21.55 10.60
N ILE A 14 20.22 21.14 11.86
CA ILE A 14 19.67 21.94 12.96
C ILE A 14 20.82 22.44 13.85
N THR A 15 20.81 23.73 14.15
CA THR A 15 21.80 24.40 14.98
C THR A 15 21.12 25.31 16.01
N GLY A 16 21.82 25.68 17.08
CA GLY A 16 21.30 26.56 18.12
C GLY A 16 21.72 26.14 19.53
N ASP A 17 20.85 26.34 20.51
CA ASP A 17 21.13 26.00 21.91
C ASP A 17 21.46 24.51 22.08
N ILE A 18 22.60 24.22 22.72
CA ILE A 18 23.14 22.88 22.88
C ILE A 18 22.20 21.97 23.68
N THR A 19 21.48 22.52 24.65
CA THR A 19 20.55 21.74 25.50
C THR A 19 19.32 21.30 24.72
N VAL A 20 18.84 22.15 23.83
CA VAL A 20 17.74 21.83 22.91
C VAL A 20 18.19 20.80 21.88
N LEU A 21 19.39 20.96 21.31
CA LEU A 21 19.95 19.98 20.35
C LEU A 21 20.11 18.59 20.98
N GLN A 22 20.58 18.51 22.22
CA GLN A 22 20.69 17.24 22.95
C GLN A 22 19.32 16.57 23.21
N LYS A 23 18.28 17.36 23.51
CA LYS A 23 16.91 16.85 23.66
C LYS A 23 16.39 16.31 22.34
N LEU A 24 16.54 17.07 21.26
CA LEU A 24 16.16 16.62 19.90
C LEU A 24 16.91 15.37 19.48
N TYR A 25 18.21 15.28 19.71
CA TYR A 25 18.99 14.06 19.44
C TYR A 25 18.40 12.83 20.15
N LYS A 26 18.01 12.96 21.43
CA LYS A 26 17.36 11.88 22.19
C LYS A 26 15.99 11.52 21.63
N ASP A 27 15.14 12.52 21.32
CA ASP A 27 13.79 12.32 20.79
C ASP A 27 13.80 11.59 19.44
N PHE A 28 14.80 11.88 18.61
CA PHE A 28 14.99 11.29 17.30
C PHE A 28 15.95 10.10 17.28
N THR A 29 16.23 9.51 18.45
CA THR A 29 16.97 8.27 18.61
C THR A 29 16.00 7.14 18.96
N ILE A 30 16.01 6.05 18.18
CA ILE A 30 15.09 4.92 18.33
C ILE A 30 15.87 3.63 18.46
N ARG A 31 15.52 2.79 19.44
CA ARG A 31 16.09 1.44 19.56
C ARG A 31 15.56 0.56 18.44
N HIS A 32 16.47 -0.10 17.71
CA HIS A 32 16.09 -1.01 16.64
C HIS A 32 15.32 -2.22 17.21
N PRO A 33 14.24 -2.72 16.57
CA PRO A 33 13.47 -3.87 17.08
C PRO A 33 14.29 -5.14 17.30
N GLN A 34 15.34 -5.33 16.50
CA GLN A 34 16.27 -6.45 16.60
C GLN A 34 17.60 -6.08 17.27
N ALA A 35 17.64 -4.99 18.06
CA ALA A 35 18.87 -4.47 18.67
C ALA A 35 19.64 -5.55 19.41
N PHE A 36 18.96 -6.35 20.26
CA PHE A 36 19.58 -7.40 21.05
C PHE A 36 20.37 -8.44 20.20
N TYR A 37 19.81 -8.83 19.07
CA TYR A 37 20.46 -9.78 18.16
C TYR A 37 21.63 -9.13 17.40
N LEU A 38 21.42 -7.91 16.89
CA LEU A 38 22.41 -7.18 16.09
C LEU A 38 23.62 -6.74 16.93
N MET A 39 23.40 -6.29 18.17
CA MET A 39 24.46 -5.92 19.11
C MET A 39 25.46 -7.07 19.32
N ARG A 40 24.96 -8.30 19.53
CA ARG A 40 25.81 -9.48 19.71
C ARG A 40 26.62 -9.85 18.46
N LYS A 41 26.09 -9.55 17.27
CA LYS A 41 26.69 -9.95 16.00
C LYS A 41 27.68 -8.91 15.45
N THR A 42 27.47 -7.62 15.70
CA THR A 42 28.19 -6.54 15.02
C THR A 42 28.86 -5.55 15.95
N GLY A 43 28.64 -5.63 17.28
CA GLY A 43 29.13 -4.63 18.25
C GLY A 43 28.41 -3.28 18.17
N TRP A 44 27.36 -3.13 17.32
CA TRP A 44 26.57 -1.91 17.21
C TRP A 44 25.72 -1.71 18.48
N ASP A 45 25.53 -0.45 18.91
CA ASP A 45 24.77 -0.08 20.12
C ASP A 45 23.26 -0.38 20.07
N GLY A 46 22.74 -0.73 18.89
CA GLY A 46 21.33 -1.04 18.68
C GLY A 46 20.43 0.19 18.54
N MET A 47 21.01 1.39 18.45
CA MET A 47 20.26 2.65 18.33
C MET A 47 20.32 3.21 16.92
N ILE A 48 19.22 3.78 16.45
CA ILE A 48 19.14 4.49 15.17
C ILE A 48 18.97 5.96 15.47
N HIS A 49 19.91 6.76 14.99
CA HIS A 49 19.90 8.20 15.15
C HIS A 49 19.40 8.87 13.87
N TYR A 50 18.24 9.51 13.91
CA TYR A 50 17.65 10.24 12.79
C TYR A 50 18.13 11.70 12.71
N ILE A 51 18.68 12.21 13.79
CA ILE A 51 19.50 13.43 13.84
C ILE A 51 20.89 12.98 14.32
N THR A 52 21.94 13.39 13.61
CA THR A 52 23.32 13.11 14.03
C THR A 52 23.74 14.04 15.18
N GLU A 53 24.82 13.72 15.89
CA GLU A 53 25.41 14.59 16.91
C GLU A 53 25.75 16.01 16.40
N ARG A 54 26.04 16.13 15.09
CA ARG A 54 26.28 17.41 14.41
C ARG A 54 24.99 18.09 13.91
N GLY A 55 23.82 17.63 14.32
CA GLY A 55 22.53 18.19 13.91
C GLY A 55 22.07 17.84 12.49
N LYS A 56 22.76 16.98 11.76
CA LYS A 56 22.37 16.60 10.37
C LYS A 56 21.18 15.63 10.40
N PHE A 57 20.25 15.82 9.47
CA PHE A 57 19.06 14.99 9.31
C PHE A 57 18.62 14.86 7.84
N SER A 58 17.80 13.88 7.53
CA SER A 58 17.19 13.75 6.19
C SER A 58 16.05 14.73 6.02
N ILE A 59 15.96 15.40 4.88
CA ILE A 59 15.05 16.53 4.61
C ILE A 59 13.58 16.24 4.95
N GLY A 60 13.08 15.02 4.71
CA GLY A 60 11.70 14.68 5.04
C GLY A 60 11.36 14.76 6.52
N LEU A 61 12.36 14.75 7.41
CA LEU A 61 12.16 14.91 8.84
C LEU A 61 12.04 16.39 9.27
N ALA A 62 12.30 17.33 8.38
CA ALA A 62 12.25 18.76 8.70
C ALA A 62 10.94 19.20 9.37
N PRO A 63 9.72 18.80 8.92
CA PRO A 63 8.47 19.20 9.57
C PRO A 63 8.36 18.72 11.02
N ILE A 64 8.65 17.45 11.29
CA ILE A 64 8.54 16.91 12.66
C ILE A 64 9.66 17.43 13.57
N ILE A 65 10.85 17.68 13.02
CA ILE A 65 11.95 18.32 13.77
C ILE A 65 11.59 19.76 14.12
N ALA A 66 11.07 20.53 13.15
CA ALA A 66 10.64 21.91 13.39
C ALA A 66 9.51 21.98 14.43
N SER A 67 8.52 21.09 14.32
CA SER A 67 7.43 20.99 15.31
C SER A 67 7.96 20.67 16.71
N LYS A 68 8.86 19.69 16.82
CA LYS A 68 9.44 19.27 18.09
C LYS A 68 10.39 20.33 18.66
N ALA A 69 11.15 21.03 17.83
CA ALA A 69 12.01 22.12 18.24
C ALA A 69 11.21 23.26 18.86
N LYS A 70 10.03 23.60 18.30
CA LYS A 70 9.13 24.64 18.86
C LYS A 70 8.58 24.30 20.24
N GLU A 71 8.52 23.03 20.65
CA GLU A 71 8.16 22.65 22.01
C GLU A 71 9.24 23.03 23.03
N TYR A 72 10.51 23.15 22.59
CA TYR A 72 11.66 23.48 23.43
C TYR A 72 12.10 24.96 23.32
N ASP A 73 11.92 25.53 22.14
CA ASP A 73 12.24 26.93 21.84
C ASP A 73 11.23 27.45 20.81
N PRO A 74 10.37 28.44 21.15
CA PRO A 74 9.35 28.96 20.23
C PRO A 74 9.96 29.65 19.01
N GLU A 75 11.21 30.12 19.10
CA GLU A 75 11.90 30.80 18.00
C GLU A 75 12.67 29.79 17.12
N VAL A 76 11.96 29.19 16.14
CA VAL A 76 12.58 28.33 15.13
C VAL A 76 12.56 29.02 13.77
N ILE A 77 13.76 29.27 13.23
CA ILE A 77 13.96 29.92 11.92
C ILE A 77 14.31 28.88 10.87
N LEU A 78 13.72 29.02 9.67
CA LEU A 78 14.04 28.19 8.49
C LEU A 78 14.92 28.97 7.51
N GLU A 79 16.10 28.43 7.22
CA GLU A 79 16.88 28.77 6.03
C GLU A 79 16.80 27.66 5.00
N ASP A 80 16.45 28.01 3.79
CA ASP A 80 16.32 27.04 2.69
C ASP A 80 17.28 27.41 1.58
N HIS A 81 18.31 26.58 1.38
CA HIS A 81 19.35 26.76 0.35
C HIS A 81 19.06 25.97 -0.93
N ARG A 82 17.90 25.31 -1.02
CA ARG A 82 17.51 24.65 -2.26
C ARG A 82 17.24 25.67 -3.35
N LYS A 83 17.47 25.26 -4.60
CA LYS A 83 17.05 26.09 -5.74
C LYS A 83 15.54 26.32 -5.65
N PRO A 84 15.08 27.59 -5.70
CA PRO A 84 13.63 27.88 -5.75
C PRO A 84 13.04 27.37 -7.07
N LEU A 85 11.71 27.32 -7.13
CA LEU A 85 11.02 27.17 -8.40
C LEU A 85 11.42 28.31 -9.34
N GLU A 86 11.57 28.00 -10.62
CA GLU A 86 11.74 29.02 -11.65
C GLU A 86 10.54 29.96 -11.66
N ALA A 87 10.77 31.26 -11.86
CA ALA A 87 9.73 32.29 -11.74
C ALA A 87 8.55 32.11 -12.73
N ASN A 88 8.77 31.40 -13.83
CA ASN A 88 7.73 31.04 -14.81
C ASN A 88 6.88 29.84 -14.39
N ILE A 89 7.23 29.12 -13.32
CA ILE A 89 6.46 28.00 -12.79
C ILE A 89 5.60 28.49 -11.63
N ILE A 90 4.37 28.86 -11.94
CA ILE A 90 3.36 29.26 -10.95
C ILE A 90 2.41 28.06 -10.76
N PRO A 91 2.48 27.36 -9.59
CA PRO A 91 1.67 26.18 -9.37
C PRO A 91 0.17 26.54 -9.33
N GLN A 92 -0.64 25.79 -10.08
CA GLN A 92 -2.09 25.95 -10.13
C GLN A 92 -2.79 24.59 -10.20
N VAL A 93 -3.96 24.49 -9.56
CA VAL A 93 -4.77 23.26 -9.64
C VAL A 93 -5.32 23.12 -11.06
N PRO A 94 -5.02 22.03 -11.78
CA PRO A 94 -5.51 21.87 -13.15
C PRO A 94 -7.02 21.63 -13.16
N LEU A 95 -7.73 22.33 -14.02
CA LEU A 95 -9.19 22.12 -14.24
C LEU A 95 -9.47 20.76 -14.89
N GLN A 96 -8.49 20.24 -15.63
CA GLN A 96 -8.59 18.97 -16.34
C GLN A 96 -7.25 18.24 -16.32
N VAL A 97 -7.28 16.92 -16.17
CA VAL A 97 -6.12 16.03 -16.24
C VAL A 97 -6.35 15.08 -17.41
N GLY A 98 -5.76 15.40 -18.55
CA GLY A 98 -6.00 14.70 -19.81
C GLY A 98 -7.49 14.69 -20.19
N LYS A 99 -8.09 13.51 -20.31
CA LYS A 99 -9.52 13.34 -20.62
C LYS A 99 -10.43 13.44 -19.38
N LEU A 100 -9.87 13.52 -18.19
CA LEU A 100 -10.61 13.43 -16.94
C LEU A 100 -10.70 14.80 -16.25
N LYS A 101 -11.88 15.12 -15.72
CA LYS A 101 -12.06 16.22 -14.78
C LYS A 101 -11.79 15.70 -13.35
N PRO A 102 -10.86 16.29 -12.61
CA PRO A 102 -10.65 15.91 -11.22
C PRO A 102 -11.92 16.09 -10.38
N ARG A 103 -12.22 15.13 -9.53
CA ARG A 103 -13.26 15.29 -8.51
C ARG A 103 -12.84 16.38 -7.50
N PRO A 104 -13.78 17.02 -6.79
CA PRO A 104 -13.43 18.05 -5.80
C PRO A 104 -12.35 17.63 -4.80
N GLU A 105 -12.42 16.40 -4.30
CA GLU A 105 -11.44 15.86 -3.36
C GLU A 105 -10.06 15.65 -4.00
N GLN A 106 -10.01 15.27 -5.27
CA GLN A 106 -8.76 15.13 -6.01
C GLN A 106 -8.13 16.50 -6.28
N ALA A 107 -8.94 17.48 -6.63
CA ALA A 107 -8.49 18.87 -6.79
C ALA A 107 -7.98 19.43 -5.45
N GLN A 108 -8.66 19.12 -4.33
CA GLN A 108 -8.22 19.53 -3.00
C GLN A 108 -6.87 18.91 -2.61
N VAL A 109 -6.66 17.60 -2.91
CA VAL A 109 -5.36 16.94 -2.68
C VAL A 109 -4.26 17.65 -3.45
N ILE A 110 -4.47 17.98 -4.73
CA ILE A 110 -3.49 18.71 -5.54
C ILE A 110 -3.27 20.12 -4.96
N SER A 111 -4.34 20.81 -4.55
CA SER A 111 -4.26 22.13 -3.91
C SER A 111 -3.38 22.08 -2.64
N ASN A 112 -3.60 21.10 -1.78
CA ASN A 112 -2.82 20.95 -0.57
C ASN A 112 -1.32 20.66 -0.85
N ILE A 113 -1.02 19.96 -1.97
CA ILE A 113 0.37 19.73 -2.39
C ILE A 113 1.05 21.05 -2.79
N ILE A 114 0.41 21.85 -3.63
CA ILE A 114 1.02 23.07 -4.17
C ILE A 114 1.06 24.24 -3.17
N HIS A 115 0.24 24.21 -2.12
CA HIS A 115 0.23 25.21 -1.05
C HIS A 115 0.92 24.74 0.23
N ASN A 116 1.55 23.56 0.23
CA ASN A 116 2.22 23.07 1.42
C ASN A 116 3.46 23.90 1.76
N THR A 117 3.60 24.22 3.05
CA THR A 117 4.69 25.05 3.55
C THR A 117 5.35 24.44 4.79
N LEU A 118 6.61 24.80 5.00
CA LEU A 118 7.34 24.58 6.23
C LEU A 118 7.80 25.93 6.77
N LEU A 119 7.33 26.31 7.96
CA LEU A 119 7.65 27.60 8.59
C LEU A 119 7.43 28.80 7.64
N GLY A 120 6.33 28.77 6.88
CA GLY A 120 5.95 29.82 5.93
C GLY A 120 6.63 29.79 4.56
N LYS A 121 7.57 28.87 4.31
CA LYS A 121 8.23 28.72 3.00
C LYS A 121 7.69 27.49 2.24
N PRO A 122 7.59 27.53 0.90
CA PRO A 122 7.12 26.40 0.11
C PRO A 122 7.91 25.11 0.36
N PHE A 123 7.19 24.03 0.66
CA PHE A 123 7.82 22.75 1.00
C PHE A 123 7.01 21.58 0.42
N TYR A 124 7.36 21.13 -0.78
CA TYR A 124 6.60 20.15 -1.56
C TYR A 124 7.08 18.70 -1.30
N ILE A 125 7.33 18.36 -0.03
CA ILE A 125 7.76 17.02 0.38
C ILE A 125 6.74 16.48 1.35
N GLY A 126 6.07 15.36 1.00
CA GLY A 126 5.06 14.78 1.88
C GLY A 126 4.43 13.50 1.34
N VAL A 127 3.60 12.92 2.18
CA VAL A 127 2.86 11.69 1.90
C VAL A 127 1.42 11.99 1.52
N GLN A 128 0.95 11.29 0.50
CA GLN A 128 -0.44 11.26 0.08
C GLN A 128 -1.03 9.90 0.50
N ASN A 129 -1.68 9.85 1.66
CA ASN A 129 -2.32 8.64 2.18
C ASN A 129 -3.73 8.51 1.58
N LEU A 130 -3.79 7.96 0.38
CA LEU A 130 -5.00 7.93 -0.44
C LEU A 130 -5.51 6.49 -0.56
N SER A 131 -6.74 6.25 -0.12
CA SER A 131 -7.37 4.94 -0.17
C SER A 131 -7.39 4.33 -1.57
N VAL A 132 -7.58 3.03 -1.62
CA VAL A 132 -7.70 2.30 -2.89
C VAL A 132 -8.90 2.84 -3.69
N GLY A 133 -8.70 3.08 -4.98
CA GLY A 133 -9.75 3.63 -5.86
C GLY A 133 -9.84 5.16 -5.86
N PHE A 134 -9.05 5.86 -5.06
CA PHE A 134 -9.04 7.33 -5.07
C PHE A 134 -8.57 7.93 -6.41
N GLY A 135 -7.70 7.23 -7.13
CA GLY A 135 -7.11 7.70 -8.38
C GLY A 135 -5.70 8.28 -8.19
N LYS A 136 -4.82 7.56 -7.50
CA LYS A 136 -3.42 7.96 -7.27
C LYS A 136 -2.70 8.34 -8.57
N THR A 137 -2.94 7.60 -9.66
CA THR A 137 -2.35 7.89 -10.98
C THR A 137 -2.80 9.26 -11.52
N LEU A 138 -4.08 9.62 -11.30
CA LEU A 138 -4.59 10.96 -11.66
C LEU A 138 -3.93 12.05 -10.81
N ILE A 139 -3.71 11.81 -9.51
CA ILE A 139 -3.01 12.76 -8.63
C ILE A 139 -1.57 12.98 -9.10
N MET A 140 -0.86 11.92 -9.53
CA MET A 140 0.50 12.05 -10.09
C MET A 140 0.51 12.93 -11.36
N ALA A 141 -0.37 12.64 -12.32
CA ALA A 141 -0.50 13.44 -13.53
C ALA A 141 -0.96 14.87 -13.22
N GLY A 142 -1.96 15.02 -12.35
CA GLY A 142 -2.46 16.32 -11.91
C GLY A 142 -1.41 17.17 -11.21
N THR A 143 -0.55 16.55 -10.39
CA THR A 143 0.58 17.25 -9.76
C THR A 143 1.59 17.73 -10.81
N TYR A 144 1.94 16.90 -11.79
CA TYR A 144 2.81 17.31 -12.90
C TYR A 144 2.25 18.50 -13.64
N LEU A 145 0.96 18.47 -13.99
CA LEU A 145 0.27 19.57 -14.67
C LEU A 145 0.15 20.81 -13.77
N ALA A 146 0.00 20.63 -12.46
CA ALA A 146 -0.11 21.73 -11.50
C ALA A 146 1.15 22.60 -11.46
N PHE A 147 2.32 22.03 -11.72
CA PHE A 147 3.59 22.75 -11.89
C PHE A 147 3.87 23.13 -13.37
N ASN A 148 2.81 23.30 -14.15
CA ASN A 148 2.85 23.72 -15.56
C ASN A 148 3.80 22.91 -16.44
N ARG A 149 3.96 21.61 -16.17
CA ARG A 149 4.93 20.71 -16.85
C ARG A 149 6.40 21.17 -16.76
N GLY A 150 6.68 22.17 -15.93
CA GLY A 150 8.01 22.79 -15.82
C GLY A 150 9.03 21.92 -15.11
N LEU A 151 8.60 20.95 -14.31
CA LEU A 151 9.50 20.09 -13.54
C LEU A 151 9.73 18.73 -14.21
N LYS A 152 10.99 18.41 -14.52
CA LYS A 152 11.35 17.08 -15.02
C LYS A 152 11.01 16.03 -13.99
N THR A 153 10.07 15.15 -14.34
CA THR A 153 9.36 14.26 -13.41
C THR A 153 9.79 12.81 -13.56
N LEU A 154 9.96 12.12 -12.43
CA LEU A 154 10.19 10.69 -12.34
C LEU A 154 9.12 10.05 -11.45
N VAL A 155 8.33 9.16 -12.03
CA VAL A 155 7.44 8.26 -11.30
C VAL A 155 8.16 6.95 -11.04
N LEU A 156 8.27 6.54 -9.77
CA LEU A 156 8.89 5.27 -9.37
C LEU A 156 7.82 4.26 -8.99
N VAL A 157 7.90 3.08 -9.58
CA VAL A 157 7.05 1.94 -9.28
C VAL A 157 7.90 0.69 -8.98
N ASN A 158 7.38 -0.21 -8.15
CA ASN A 158 8.05 -1.45 -7.77
C ASN A 158 7.39 -2.72 -8.34
N ASP A 159 6.23 -2.58 -8.96
CA ASP A 159 5.41 -3.67 -9.48
C ASP A 159 5.24 -3.57 -10.99
N GLN A 160 5.44 -4.70 -11.69
CA GLN A 160 5.40 -4.75 -13.15
C GLN A 160 3.99 -4.55 -13.71
N ASP A 161 2.97 -4.98 -12.99
CA ASP A 161 1.58 -4.80 -13.44
C ASP A 161 1.13 -3.34 -13.30
N LEU A 162 1.56 -2.64 -12.23
CA LEU A 162 1.39 -1.19 -12.09
C LEU A 162 2.13 -0.43 -13.19
N PHE A 163 3.37 -0.83 -13.50
CA PHE A 163 4.14 -0.23 -14.59
C PHE A 163 3.40 -0.35 -15.93
N LYS A 164 2.89 -1.54 -16.28
CA LYS A 164 2.08 -1.77 -17.48
C LYS A 164 0.77 -0.98 -17.48
N GLN A 165 0.14 -0.82 -16.32
CA GLN A 165 -1.05 0.00 -16.17
C GLN A 165 -0.73 1.46 -16.50
N MET A 166 0.35 2.01 -15.94
CA MET A 166 0.78 3.39 -16.19
C MET A 166 1.20 3.62 -17.64
N GLN A 167 1.80 2.61 -18.31
CA GLN A 167 2.10 2.66 -19.76
C GLN A 167 0.85 2.89 -20.62
N ARG A 168 -0.33 2.49 -20.16
CA ARG A 168 -1.60 2.72 -20.86
C ARG A 168 -2.26 4.01 -20.42
N GLU A 169 -2.43 4.20 -19.10
CA GLU A 169 -3.24 5.30 -18.54
C GLU A 169 -2.62 6.68 -18.78
N PHE A 170 -1.30 6.82 -18.63
CA PHE A 170 -0.67 8.13 -18.83
C PHE A 170 -0.82 8.64 -20.26
N PRO A 171 -0.39 7.92 -21.32
CA PRO A 171 -0.48 8.46 -22.66
C PRO A 171 -1.91 8.49 -23.24
N GLN A 172 -2.78 7.57 -22.80
CA GLN A 172 -4.12 7.48 -23.37
C GLN A 172 -5.13 8.40 -22.69
N ASP A 173 -5.07 8.55 -21.38
CA ASP A 173 -6.14 9.16 -20.61
C ASP A 173 -5.71 10.38 -19.80
N LEU A 174 -4.50 10.38 -19.22
CA LEU A 174 -4.06 11.38 -18.24
C LEU A 174 -3.15 12.46 -18.82
N LEU A 175 -2.25 12.11 -19.72
CA LEU A 175 -1.28 13.00 -20.35
C LEU A 175 -1.23 12.77 -21.86
N PRO A 176 -2.37 12.87 -22.58
CA PRO A 176 -2.40 12.67 -24.02
C PRO A 176 -1.55 13.73 -24.73
N GLY A 177 -0.74 13.30 -25.70
CA GLY A 177 0.18 14.17 -26.44
C GLY A 177 1.53 14.43 -25.75
N GLU A 178 1.68 14.05 -24.47
CA GLU A 178 2.97 14.18 -23.80
C GLU A 178 3.92 13.05 -24.22
N ARG A 179 5.20 13.40 -24.43
CA ARG A 179 6.25 12.40 -24.61
C ARG A 179 6.64 11.82 -23.25
N ILE A 180 6.33 10.54 -23.06
CA ILE A 180 6.57 9.83 -21.80
C ILE A 180 7.62 8.75 -22.03
N SER A 181 8.64 8.71 -21.16
CA SER A 181 9.66 7.66 -21.19
C SER A 181 9.34 6.58 -20.17
N PHE A 182 9.40 5.32 -20.61
CA PHE A 182 9.18 4.14 -19.77
C PHE A 182 10.46 3.34 -19.62
N ILE A 183 10.99 3.28 -18.39
CA ILE A 183 12.33 2.76 -18.08
C ILE A 183 12.19 1.43 -17.35
N GLN A 184 12.56 0.35 -18.04
CA GLN A 184 12.55 -1.02 -17.52
C GLN A 184 13.75 -1.82 -18.04
N GLY A 185 14.40 -2.58 -17.16
CA GLY A 185 15.60 -3.36 -17.50
C GLY A 185 16.83 -2.49 -17.67
N SER A 186 17.74 -2.90 -18.58
CA SER A 186 19.02 -2.22 -18.86
C SER A 186 19.03 -1.48 -20.19
N LYS A 187 17.89 -1.37 -20.87
CA LYS A 187 17.82 -0.65 -22.16
C LYS A 187 18.04 0.85 -21.91
N ILE A 188 18.96 1.43 -22.67
CA ILE A 188 19.15 2.88 -22.72
C ILE A 188 17.87 3.47 -23.29
N THR A 189 17.21 4.31 -22.53
CA THR A 189 15.99 5.01 -22.94
C THR A 189 16.25 6.49 -22.88
N ASN A 190 15.91 7.23 -23.90
CA ASN A 190 15.97 8.69 -23.87
C ASN A 190 14.93 9.20 -22.87
N TRP A 191 15.39 9.91 -21.85
CA TRP A 191 14.53 10.49 -20.86
C TRP A 191 13.78 11.70 -21.44
N SER A 192 12.52 11.81 -21.10
CA SER A 192 11.65 12.94 -21.48
C SER A 192 11.37 13.84 -20.26
N GLN A 193 10.45 14.78 -20.42
CA GLN A 193 10.02 15.64 -19.32
C GLN A 193 9.25 14.84 -18.26
N PHE A 194 8.48 13.81 -18.67
CA PHE A 194 7.78 12.90 -17.77
C PHE A 194 8.28 11.46 -17.97
N ASN A 195 8.73 10.83 -16.90
CA ASN A 195 9.36 9.51 -16.92
C ASN A 195 8.71 8.57 -15.92
N VAL A 196 8.47 7.33 -16.31
CA VAL A 196 7.99 6.26 -15.43
C VAL A 196 9.03 5.14 -15.39
N ALA A 197 9.45 4.73 -14.22
CA ALA A 197 10.54 3.77 -14.08
C ALA A 197 10.27 2.68 -13.05
N MET A 198 10.69 1.46 -13.37
CA MET A 198 10.85 0.40 -12.37
C MET A 198 12.04 0.74 -11.48
N VAL A 199 11.81 0.92 -10.17
CA VAL A 199 12.88 1.27 -9.22
C VAL A 199 14.03 0.27 -9.21
N GLN A 200 13.73 -1.02 -9.41
CA GLN A 200 14.74 -2.09 -9.51
C GLN A 200 15.66 -1.91 -10.73
N SER A 201 15.12 -1.42 -11.86
CA SER A 201 15.89 -1.18 -13.07
C SER A 201 16.90 -0.05 -12.87
N ILE A 202 16.47 1.05 -12.27
CA ILE A 202 17.37 2.17 -11.93
C ILE A 202 18.40 1.73 -10.89
N SER A 203 17.98 1.10 -9.79
CA SER A 203 18.88 0.70 -8.71
C SER A 203 19.98 -0.27 -9.15
N ARG A 204 19.70 -1.17 -10.10
CA ARG A 204 20.71 -2.08 -10.68
C ARG A 204 21.66 -1.39 -11.63
N ASN A 205 21.22 -0.36 -12.32
CA ASN A 205 21.94 0.32 -13.38
C ASN A 205 22.27 1.79 -13.02
N MET A 206 22.59 2.08 -11.75
CA MET A 206 22.81 3.44 -11.23
C MET A 206 23.82 4.26 -12.06
N LYS A 207 24.96 3.65 -12.43
CA LYS A 207 25.99 4.33 -13.23
C LYS A 207 25.45 4.81 -14.58
N LEU A 208 24.57 4.03 -15.21
CA LEU A 208 23.95 4.36 -16.49
C LEU A 208 23.00 5.55 -16.39
N TYR A 209 22.29 5.69 -15.26
CA TYR A 209 21.23 6.70 -15.08
C TYR A 209 21.65 7.88 -14.19
N GLN A 210 22.86 7.92 -13.68
CA GLN A 210 23.31 8.94 -12.72
C GLN A 210 23.13 10.36 -13.24
N ARG A 211 23.51 10.61 -14.51
CA ARG A 211 23.35 11.92 -15.16
C ARG A 211 21.87 12.31 -15.22
N GLU A 212 20.99 11.39 -15.62
CA GLU A 212 19.57 11.67 -15.76
C GLU A 212 18.90 11.88 -14.40
N LEU A 213 19.25 11.09 -13.39
CA LEU A 213 18.75 11.25 -12.03
C LEU A 213 19.08 12.62 -11.43
N SER A 214 20.26 13.18 -11.75
CA SER A 214 20.65 14.51 -11.28
C SER A 214 19.82 15.64 -11.91
N THR A 215 19.08 15.38 -13.00
CA THR A 215 18.21 16.39 -13.64
C THR A 215 16.76 16.35 -13.14
N ILE A 216 16.38 15.34 -12.32
CA ILE A 216 15.01 15.17 -11.85
C ILE A 216 14.68 16.21 -10.78
N GLN A 217 13.58 16.94 -11.00
CA GLN A 217 13.07 17.99 -10.12
C GLN A 217 11.82 17.58 -9.36
N MET A 218 11.05 16.60 -9.87
CA MET A 218 9.89 16.01 -9.21
C MET A 218 10.01 14.50 -9.16
N VAL A 219 9.86 13.89 -7.98
CA VAL A 219 9.76 12.44 -7.83
C VAL A 219 8.45 12.06 -7.16
N LEU A 220 7.73 11.14 -7.79
CA LEU A 220 6.45 10.59 -7.33
C LEU A 220 6.62 9.09 -7.14
N VAL A 221 6.38 8.58 -5.95
CA VAL A 221 6.59 7.15 -5.63
C VAL A 221 5.25 6.50 -5.37
N ASP A 222 4.85 5.54 -6.21
CA ASP A 222 3.65 4.74 -5.99
C ASP A 222 3.93 3.58 -5.04
N GLU A 223 2.93 3.24 -4.22
CA GLU A 223 3.03 2.28 -3.11
C GLU A 223 4.26 2.57 -2.24
N ALA A 224 4.36 3.82 -1.78
CA ALA A 224 5.50 4.34 -1.02
C ALA A 224 5.70 3.68 0.36
N ASP A 225 4.72 2.93 0.86
CA ASP A 225 4.79 2.15 2.09
C ASP A 225 5.92 1.09 2.11
N VAL A 226 6.43 0.69 0.95
CA VAL A 226 7.58 -0.23 0.84
C VAL A 226 8.91 0.47 0.52
N ALA A 227 8.94 1.79 0.49
CA ALA A 227 10.10 2.56 0.02
C ALA A 227 11.23 2.73 1.06
N ASP A 228 11.13 2.14 2.24
CA ASP A 228 12.18 2.12 3.26
C ASP A 228 13.30 1.10 2.99
N ASN A 229 13.19 0.31 1.91
CA ASN A 229 14.17 -0.69 1.54
C ASN A 229 15.41 -0.10 0.82
N LYS A 230 16.47 -0.90 0.76
CA LYS A 230 17.76 -0.50 0.15
C LYS A 230 17.65 -0.06 -1.32
N THR A 231 16.72 -0.66 -2.08
CA THR A 231 16.52 -0.35 -3.51
C THR A 231 16.06 1.09 -3.71
N TYR A 232 15.02 1.50 -2.97
CA TYR A 232 14.52 2.88 -3.00
C TYR A 232 15.53 3.86 -2.40
N THR A 233 16.11 3.52 -1.25
CA THR A 233 17.14 4.37 -0.61
C THR A 233 18.24 4.71 -1.60
N LYS A 234 18.78 3.70 -2.32
CA LYS A 234 19.83 3.90 -3.32
C LYS A 234 19.43 4.86 -4.44
N VAL A 235 18.19 4.81 -4.92
CA VAL A 235 17.70 5.71 -5.98
C VAL A 235 17.44 7.10 -5.44
N ILE A 236 16.67 7.23 -4.36
CA ILE A 236 16.21 8.52 -3.81
C ILE A 236 17.41 9.39 -3.38
N THR A 237 18.45 8.81 -2.80
CA THR A 237 19.65 9.57 -2.36
C THR A 237 20.48 10.15 -3.52
N HIS A 238 20.25 9.69 -4.76
CA HIS A 238 20.90 10.24 -5.95
C HIS A 238 20.07 11.32 -6.67
N LEU A 239 18.87 11.64 -6.17
CA LEU A 239 18.01 12.69 -6.71
C LEU A 239 18.38 14.04 -6.10
N ASN A 240 19.43 14.69 -6.61
CA ASN A 240 20.05 15.86 -5.99
C ASN A 240 19.39 17.21 -6.33
N ASN A 241 18.39 17.24 -7.25
CA ASN A 241 17.71 18.46 -7.68
C ASN A 241 16.19 18.42 -7.45
N THR A 242 15.70 17.47 -6.66
CA THR A 242 14.26 17.30 -6.41
C THR A 242 13.68 18.45 -5.57
N ILE A 243 12.75 19.20 -6.13
CA ILE A 243 11.97 20.23 -5.44
C ILE A 243 10.70 19.61 -4.86
N VAL A 244 10.03 18.74 -5.65
CA VAL A 244 8.80 18.03 -5.26
C VAL A 244 9.11 16.56 -5.01
N ARG A 245 8.75 16.04 -3.83
CA ARG A 245 8.95 14.64 -3.48
C ARG A 245 7.72 14.09 -2.76
N LEU A 246 6.95 13.26 -3.45
CA LEU A 246 5.71 12.71 -2.91
C LEU A 246 5.74 11.19 -2.85
N GLY A 247 5.35 10.65 -1.70
CA GLY A 247 5.02 9.24 -1.53
C GLY A 247 3.51 9.04 -1.56
N LEU A 248 3.01 8.19 -2.47
CA LEU A 248 1.59 7.89 -2.58
C LEU A 248 1.33 6.45 -2.12
N SER A 249 0.42 6.25 -1.18
CA SER A 249 -0.03 4.92 -0.75
C SER A 249 -1.36 5.04 -0.02
N GLY A 250 -2.12 3.96 0.06
CA GLY A 250 -3.32 3.87 0.91
C GLY A 250 -3.05 3.24 2.28
N THR A 251 -1.80 2.93 2.60
CA THR A 251 -1.42 2.12 3.78
C THR A 251 -0.22 2.67 4.56
N ILE A 252 0.23 3.86 4.22
CA ILE A 252 1.40 4.47 4.86
C ILE A 252 1.07 4.95 6.28
N TYR A 253 2.00 4.82 7.20
CA TYR A 253 1.90 5.22 8.62
C TYR A 253 0.72 4.61 9.41
N MET A 254 0.07 3.56 8.89
CA MET A 254 -1.11 2.97 9.50
C MET A 254 -0.87 2.33 10.87
N SER A 255 0.35 1.90 11.15
CA SER A 255 0.69 1.26 12.42
C SER A 255 1.40 2.22 13.37
N LYS A 256 0.81 2.39 14.56
CA LYS A 256 1.42 3.13 15.68
C LYS A 256 2.19 2.22 16.66
N LEU A 257 2.38 0.94 16.32
CA LEU A 257 3.09 -0.02 17.17
C LEU A 257 4.58 0.32 17.26
N ALA A 258 5.19 0.09 18.41
CA ALA A 258 6.60 0.37 18.65
C ALA A 258 7.54 -0.30 17.63
N LYS A 259 7.22 -1.54 17.20
CA LYS A 259 7.98 -2.28 16.18
C LYS A 259 7.96 -1.62 14.80
N ASP A 260 6.90 -0.86 14.47
CA ASP A 260 6.73 -0.22 13.17
C ASP A 260 7.26 1.23 13.19
N LYS A 261 7.71 1.71 14.37
CA LYS A 261 8.25 3.07 14.54
C LYS A 261 9.47 3.34 13.65
N VAL A 262 10.37 2.37 13.57
CA VAL A 262 11.57 2.46 12.71
C VAL A 262 11.17 2.52 11.23
N HIS A 263 10.25 1.66 10.79
CA HIS A 263 9.72 1.68 9.43
C HIS A 263 9.09 3.03 9.08
N ASN A 264 8.20 3.52 9.94
CA ASN A 264 7.56 4.82 9.74
C ASN A 264 8.57 5.98 9.68
N MET A 265 9.58 5.98 10.53
CA MET A 265 10.64 7.01 10.49
C MET A 265 11.52 6.89 9.25
N ASN A 266 11.79 5.66 8.78
CA ASN A 266 12.51 5.45 7.54
C ASN A 266 11.75 5.95 6.30
N LEU A 267 10.43 5.86 6.29
CA LEU A 267 9.60 6.47 5.25
C LEU A 267 9.58 8.00 5.37
N ARG A 268 9.43 8.51 6.60
CA ARG A 268 9.43 9.96 6.85
C ARG A 268 10.70 10.66 6.43
N LYS A 269 11.87 10.04 6.64
CA LYS A 269 13.14 10.65 6.19
C LYS A 269 13.17 10.98 4.69
N PHE A 270 12.37 10.26 3.87
CA PHE A 270 12.28 10.50 2.43
C PHE A 270 11.09 11.37 2.05
N PHE A 271 9.91 11.10 2.60
CA PHE A 271 8.66 11.68 2.14
C PHE A 271 8.00 12.63 3.14
N GLY A 272 8.59 12.86 4.30
CA GLY A 272 8.02 13.78 5.29
C GLY A 272 6.74 13.26 5.94
N ASP A 273 5.92 14.22 6.38
CA ASP A 273 4.64 13.95 7.03
C ASP A 273 3.51 13.74 6.02
N GLU A 274 2.38 13.28 6.54
CA GLU A 274 1.15 13.11 5.80
C GLU A 274 0.53 14.47 5.48
N MET A 275 0.47 14.81 4.18
CA MET A 275 -0.18 16.05 3.70
C MET A 275 -1.67 15.85 3.52
N ASN A 276 -2.05 14.67 3.02
CA ASN A 276 -3.43 14.32 2.74
C ASN A 276 -3.73 12.92 3.21
N GLN A 277 -4.90 12.76 3.82
CA GLN A 277 -5.46 11.47 4.19
C GLN A 277 -6.89 11.38 3.65
N VAL A 278 -7.16 10.31 2.91
CA VAL A 278 -8.52 9.98 2.42
C VAL A 278 -8.82 8.53 2.73
N ALA A 279 -9.73 8.31 3.64
CA ALA A 279 -10.10 6.96 4.09
C ALA A 279 -11.09 6.28 3.13
N LEU A 280 -11.10 4.93 3.16
CA LEU A 280 -11.99 4.17 2.28
C LEU A 280 -13.48 4.42 2.56
N HIS A 281 -13.87 4.57 3.83
CA HIS A 281 -15.27 4.86 4.17
C HIS A 281 -15.76 6.18 3.58
N GLU A 282 -14.93 7.23 3.55
CA GLU A 282 -15.28 8.51 2.92
C GLU A 282 -15.57 8.36 1.42
N MET A 283 -14.80 7.48 0.75
CA MET A 283 -15.03 7.18 -0.66
C MET A 283 -16.33 6.40 -0.89
N ILE A 284 -16.69 5.52 0.06
CA ILE A 284 -17.95 4.78 0.03
C ILE A 284 -19.13 5.72 0.28
N ASP A 285 -19.04 6.58 1.30
CA ASP A 285 -20.10 7.50 1.69
C ASP A 285 -20.42 8.51 0.56
N LYS A 286 -19.41 8.89 -0.21
CA LYS A 286 -19.55 9.76 -1.40
C LYS A 286 -19.95 9.03 -2.68
N GLY A 287 -20.15 7.71 -2.64
CA GLY A 287 -20.51 6.90 -3.80
C GLY A 287 -19.39 6.66 -4.81
N TYR A 288 -18.15 7.02 -4.50
CA TYR A 288 -16.99 6.79 -5.37
C TYR A 288 -16.41 5.37 -5.25
N SER A 289 -16.84 4.64 -4.24
CA SER A 289 -16.47 3.24 -4.03
C SER A 289 -17.68 2.41 -3.66
N THR A 290 -17.70 1.15 -4.10
CA THR A 290 -18.78 0.20 -3.77
C THR A 290 -18.73 -0.16 -2.29
N PRO A 291 -19.84 -0.09 -1.54
CA PRO A 291 -19.92 -0.58 -0.17
C PRO A 291 -19.55 -2.06 -0.06
N VAL A 292 -18.75 -2.41 0.94
CA VAL A 292 -18.34 -3.79 1.21
C VAL A 292 -18.85 -4.26 2.58
N VAL A 293 -19.32 -5.50 2.64
CA VAL A 293 -19.63 -6.21 3.89
C VAL A 293 -18.64 -7.34 4.08
N VAL A 294 -17.87 -7.29 5.18
CA VAL A 294 -16.94 -8.35 5.56
C VAL A 294 -17.65 -9.32 6.52
N LYS A 295 -17.72 -10.58 6.12
CA LYS A 295 -18.28 -11.66 6.95
C LYS A 295 -17.14 -12.56 7.41
N PHE A 296 -16.97 -12.67 8.72
CA PHE A 296 -16.01 -13.58 9.31
C PHE A 296 -16.62 -14.96 9.50
N LEU A 297 -15.97 -15.96 8.92
CA LEU A 297 -16.34 -17.37 8.99
C LEU A 297 -15.58 -18.02 10.16
N PRO A 298 -16.25 -18.36 11.27
CA PRO A 298 -15.60 -19.06 12.36
C PRO A 298 -15.16 -20.46 11.92
N ILE A 299 -13.91 -20.80 12.21
CA ILE A 299 -13.30 -22.09 11.88
C ILE A 299 -12.40 -22.56 13.02
N ARG A 300 -12.45 -23.86 13.33
CA ARG A 300 -11.50 -24.51 14.24
C ARG A 300 -10.23 -24.86 13.48
N GLY A 301 -9.10 -24.77 14.14
CA GLY A 301 -7.81 -25.15 13.61
C GLY A 301 -6.97 -25.89 14.63
N HIS A 302 -5.76 -26.26 14.26
CA HIS A 302 -4.81 -27.00 15.09
C HIS A 302 -3.68 -26.07 15.56
N SER A 303 -3.44 -26.01 16.87
CA SER A 303 -2.39 -25.17 17.42
C SER A 303 -0.99 -25.77 17.20
N HIS A 304 -0.08 -24.94 16.72
CA HIS A 304 1.35 -25.22 16.66
C HIS A 304 2.12 -24.01 17.15
N LYS A 305 2.21 -23.86 18.49
CA LYS A 305 2.67 -22.66 19.21
C LYS A 305 3.97 -22.03 18.69
N TYR A 306 4.89 -22.85 18.17
CA TYR A 306 6.21 -22.39 17.72
C TYR A 306 6.44 -22.54 16.21
N ASP A 307 5.45 -23.03 15.47
CA ASP A 307 5.55 -23.29 14.04
C ASP A 307 4.32 -22.76 13.28
N TYR A 308 4.42 -21.52 12.82
CA TYR A 308 3.39 -20.90 12.02
C TYR A 308 3.08 -21.68 10.73
N LYS A 309 4.11 -22.25 10.08
CA LYS A 309 3.91 -22.97 8.82
C LYS A 309 3.07 -24.22 9.05
N LYS A 310 3.40 -24.99 10.08
CA LYS A 310 2.65 -26.19 10.45
C LYS A 310 1.23 -25.86 10.89
N GLU A 311 1.03 -24.78 11.68
CA GLU A 311 -0.31 -24.32 12.05
C GLU A 311 -1.13 -23.93 10.81
N TYR A 312 -0.50 -23.26 9.85
CA TYR A 312 -1.16 -22.88 8.60
C TYR A 312 -1.50 -24.11 7.76
N ASP A 313 -0.57 -25.03 7.58
CA ASP A 313 -0.74 -26.22 6.78
C ASP A 313 -1.89 -27.08 7.32
N THR A 314 -1.89 -27.43 8.61
CA THR A 314 -2.89 -28.29 9.23
C THR A 314 -4.26 -27.62 9.41
N SER A 315 -4.29 -26.29 9.62
CA SER A 315 -5.54 -25.58 9.89
C SER A 315 -6.21 -25.03 8.64
N ILE A 316 -5.47 -24.85 7.55
CA ILE A 316 -6.00 -24.25 6.30
C ILE A 316 -5.86 -25.22 5.13
N ILE A 317 -4.63 -25.66 4.79
CA ILE A 317 -4.42 -26.43 3.56
C ILE A 317 -4.98 -27.85 3.67
N ASP A 318 -4.70 -28.51 4.79
CA ASP A 318 -5.06 -29.91 5.02
C ASP A 318 -6.36 -30.06 5.86
N ASN A 319 -7.18 -28.98 5.93
CA ASN A 319 -8.41 -28.95 6.73
C ASN A 319 -9.66 -29.23 5.87
N PRO A 320 -10.23 -30.43 5.84
CA PRO A 320 -11.39 -30.76 5.02
C PRO A 320 -12.65 -29.96 5.39
N ASN A 321 -12.78 -29.54 6.66
CA ASN A 321 -13.90 -28.71 7.09
C ASN A 321 -13.84 -27.32 6.46
N LEU A 322 -12.63 -26.78 6.24
CA LEU A 322 -12.47 -25.49 5.55
C LEU A 322 -12.86 -25.60 4.09
N TYR A 323 -12.49 -26.68 3.40
CA TYR A 323 -12.90 -26.92 2.00
C TYR A 323 -14.42 -27.00 1.88
N LYS A 324 -15.07 -27.77 2.76
CA LYS A 324 -16.53 -27.89 2.79
C LYS A 324 -17.20 -26.56 3.07
N LEU A 325 -16.76 -25.83 4.09
CA LEU A 325 -17.27 -24.49 4.40
C LEU A 325 -17.08 -23.53 3.22
N SER A 326 -15.92 -23.55 2.58
CA SER A 326 -15.61 -22.72 1.41
C SER A 326 -16.55 -23.00 0.25
N LEU A 327 -16.83 -24.27 -0.03
CA LEU A 327 -17.78 -24.70 -1.08
C LEU A 327 -19.21 -24.24 -0.76
N GLU A 328 -19.69 -24.47 0.45
CA GLU A 328 -21.00 -24.01 0.91
C GLU A 328 -21.15 -22.49 0.78
N ARG A 329 -20.12 -21.74 1.16
CA ARG A 329 -20.11 -20.27 1.04
C ARG A 329 -20.11 -19.80 -0.41
N VAL A 330 -19.35 -20.43 -1.27
CA VAL A 330 -19.30 -20.11 -2.71
C VAL A 330 -20.66 -20.41 -3.36
N ILE A 331 -21.26 -21.58 -3.12
CA ILE A 331 -22.58 -21.93 -3.64
C ILE A 331 -23.63 -20.92 -3.18
N TRP A 332 -23.64 -20.58 -1.90
CA TRP A 332 -24.56 -19.60 -1.34
C TRP A 332 -24.42 -18.24 -2.03
N ASN A 333 -23.18 -17.78 -2.23
CA ASN A 333 -22.91 -16.49 -2.87
C ASN A 333 -23.27 -16.49 -4.36
N ILE A 334 -23.07 -17.60 -5.08
CA ILE A 334 -23.51 -17.72 -6.48
C ILE A 334 -25.03 -17.56 -6.56
N LYS A 335 -25.78 -18.25 -5.70
CA LYS A 335 -27.25 -18.16 -5.68
C LYS A 335 -27.76 -16.75 -5.37
N ASN A 336 -27.10 -16.01 -4.49
CA ASN A 336 -27.58 -14.72 -4.00
C ASN A 336 -26.98 -13.51 -4.74
N HIS A 337 -25.79 -13.63 -5.32
CA HIS A 337 -25.05 -12.49 -5.87
C HIS A 337 -24.50 -12.75 -7.28
N GLY A 338 -24.55 -14.00 -7.76
CA GLY A 338 -24.02 -14.39 -9.08
C GLY A 338 -22.51 -14.52 -9.13
N THR A 339 -21.97 -14.58 -10.32
CA THR A 339 -20.55 -14.58 -10.64
C THR A 339 -20.12 -13.20 -11.17
N PRO A 340 -18.83 -12.83 -11.23
CA PRO A 340 -17.67 -13.67 -10.93
C PRO A 340 -17.33 -13.76 -9.43
N ILE A 341 -16.61 -14.82 -9.08
CA ILE A 341 -16.11 -15.09 -7.73
C ILE A 341 -14.57 -15.14 -7.74
N LEU A 342 -13.94 -14.54 -6.74
CA LEU A 342 -12.52 -14.63 -6.50
C LEU A 342 -12.26 -15.38 -5.19
N ILE A 343 -11.42 -16.43 -5.24
CA ILE A 343 -10.92 -17.14 -4.07
C ILE A 343 -9.42 -16.90 -3.95
N VAL A 344 -8.97 -16.38 -2.81
CA VAL A 344 -7.56 -16.03 -2.62
C VAL A 344 -6.95 -16.88 -1.52
N CYS A 345 -5.84 -17.53 -1.84
CA CYS A 345 -5.06 -18.37 -0.92
C CYS A 345 -3.60 -17.88 -0.86
N LYS A 346 -2.76 -18.50 -0.02
CA LYS A 346 -1.37 -18.04 0.20
C LYS A 346 -0.34 -18.79 -0.63
N TYR A 347 -0.49 -20.10 -0.78
CA TYR A 347 0.51 -20.99 -1.39
C TYR A 347 -0.01 -21.62 -2.69
N ILE A 348 0.89 -21.93 -3.63
CA ILE A 348 0.58 -22.54 -4.91
C ILE A 348 -0.12 -23.88 -4.69
N ARG A 349 0.45 -24.78 -3.87
CA ARG A 349 -0.16 -26.09 -3.57
C ARG A 349 -1.61 -25.98 -3.07
N HIS A 350 -1.91 -24.96 -2.24
CA HIS A 350 -3.29 -24.71 -1.78
C HIS A 350 -4.20 -24.26 -2.92
N CYS A 351 -3.66 -23.41 -3.82
CA CYS A 351 -4.38 -22.94 -4.99
C CYS A 351 -4.80 -24.11 -5.90
N GLU A 352 -3.89 -25.04 -6.17
CA GLU A 352 -4.11 -26.22 -6.99
C GLU A 352 -5.06 -27.23 -6.33
N SER A 353 -4.90 -27.48 -5.02
CA SER A 353 -5.80 -28.35 -4.27
C SER A 353 -7.23 -27.79 -4.23
N LEU A 354 -7.40 -26.49 -4.03
CA LEU A 354 -8.70 -25.82 -4.11
C LEU A 354 -9.28 -25.93 -5.51
N TYR A 355 -8.49 -25.72 -6.57
CA TYR A 355 -8.95 -25.85 -7.94
C TYR A 355 -9.50 -27.25 -8.21
N THR A 356 -8.76 -28.31 -7.87
CA THR A 356 -9.18 -29.70 -8.02
C THR A 356 -10.48 -29.96 -7.26
N TYR A 357 -10.56 -29.52 -6.00
CA TYR A 357 -11.73 -29.69 -5.15
C TYR A 357 -12.98 -28.99 -5.72
N PHE A 358 -12.84 -27.73 -6.10
CA PHE A 358 -13.97 -26.95 -6.63
C PHE A 358 -14.40 -27.46 -8.02
N LYS A 359 -13.45 -27.88 -8.87
CA LYS A 359 -13.76 -28.42 -10.19
C LYS A 359 -14.55 -29.74 -10.12
N SER A 360 -14.19 -30.59 -9.16
CA SER A 360 -14.92 -31.85 -8.92
C SER A 360 -16.33 -31.63 -8.37
N ASN A 361 -16.51 -30.63 -7.50
CA ASN A 361 -17.81 -30.39 -6.83
C ASN A 361 -18.72 -29.44 -7.65
N LEU A 362 -18.20 -28.66 -8.58
CA LEU A 362 -18.93 -27.70 -9.40
C LEU A 362 -18.60 -27.88 -10.91
N PRO A 363 -18.86 -29.06 -11.50
CA PRO A 363 -18.39 -29.39 -12.86
C PRO A 363 -19.02 -28.51 -13.96
N LYS A 364 -20.19 -27.91 -13.68
CA LYS A 364 -20.89 -27.02 -14.64
C LYS A 364 -20.33 -25.60 -14.68
N LEU A 365 -19.49 -25.21 -13.71
CA LEU A 365 -18.90 -23.87 -13.66
C LEU A 365 -17.54 -23.82 -14.37
N ARG A 366 -17.26 -22.67 -14.94
CA ARG A 366 -15.97 -22.36 -15.57
C ARG A 366 -15.02 -21.86 -14.49
N ILE A 367 -14.13 -22.73 -14.03
CA ILE A 367 -13.20 -22.49 -12.94
C ILE A 367 -11.77 -22.54 -13.48
N ALA A 368 -10.96 -21.57 -13.09
CA ALA A 368 -9.52 -21.55 -13.35
C ALA A 368 -8.73 -21.23 -12.07
N HIS A 369 -7.44 -21.54 -12.09
CA HIS A 369 -6.52 -21.12 -11.05
C HIS A 369 -5.38 -20.28 -11.63
N MET A 370 -4.76 -19.43 -10.79
CA MET A 370 -3.73 -18.49 -11.19
C MET A 370 -2.69 -18.28 -10.08
N HIS A 371 -1.43 -18.45 -10.40
CA HIS A 371 -0.28 -18.15 -9.55
C HIS A 371 0.87 -17.56 -10.37
N ASN A 372 2.03 -17.31 -9.77
CA ASN A 372 3.17 -16.67 -10.45
C ASN A 372 3.68 -17.44 -11.68
N GLU A 373 3.55 -18.76 -11.70
CA GLU A 373 3.98 -19.66 -12.80
C GLU A 373 2.90 -19.85 -13.88
N THR A 374 1.68 -19.36 -13.65
CA THR A 374 0.60 -19.50 -14.63
C THR A 374 0.86 -18.63 -15.86
N PRO A 375 0.87 -19.22 -17.08
CA PRO A 375 0.96 -18.45 -18.30
C PRO A 375 -0.32 -17.64 -18.56
N ASN A 376 -0.21 -16.57 -19.34
CA ASN A 376 -1.36 -15.73 -19.76
C ASN A 376 -2.31 -15.28 -18.63
N ARG A 377 -1.74 -14.83 -17.50
CA ARG A 377 -2.51 -14.33 -16.35
C ARG A 377 -3.49 -13.21 -16.73
N ASP A 378 -3.10 -12.34 -17.66
CA ASP A 378 -3.96 -11.23 -18.11
C ASP A 378 -5.18 -11.75 -18.87
N GLY A 379 -5.05 -12.84 -19.62
CA GLY A 379 -6.17 -13.52 -20.30
C GLY A 379 -7.20 -14.07 -19.31
N LEU A 380 -6.75 -14.66 -18.18
CA LEU A 380 -7.65 -15.13 -17.13
C LEU A 380 -8.43 -13.99 -16.47
N ILE A 381 -7.76 -12.86 -16.18
CA ILE A 381 -8.43 -11.67 -15.62
C ILE A 381 -9.44 -11.09 -16.62
N LYS A 382 -9.08 -11.00 -17.91
CA LYS A 382 -10.02 -10.58 -18.96
C LYS A 382 -11.22 -11.52 -19.05
N SER A 383 -11.01 -12.83 -18.97
CA SER A 383 -12.08 -13.84 -18.98
C SER A 383 -13.01 -13.71 -17.76
N LEU A 384 -12.46 -13.43 -16.59
CA LEU A 384 -13.24 -13.16 -15.38
C LEU A 384 -14.06 -11.88 -15.52
N ASN A 385 -13.47 -10.81 -16.04
CA ASN A 385 -14.14 -9.54 -16.26
C ASN A 385 -15.25 -9.60 -17.33
N SER A 386 -15.08 -10.41 -18.37
CA SER A 386 -16.06 -10.59 -19.43
C SER A 386 -17.14 -11.63 -19.12
N GLY A 387 -17.12 -12.24 -17.94
CA GLY A 387 -18.06 -13.30 -17.56
C GLY A 387 -17.83 -14.63 -18.29
N LYS A 388 -16.70 -14.81 -18.98
CA LYS A 388 -16.29 -16.09 -19.58
C LYS A 388 -15.70 -17.06 -18.56
N LEU A 389 -15.37 -16.59 -17.36
CA LEU A 389 -14.91 -17.37 -16.22
C LEU A 389 -15.79 -17.04 -15.03
N ASP A 390 -16.25 -18.08 -14.30
CA ASP A 390 -17.16 -17.90 -13.16
C ASP A 390 -16.40 -17.78 -11.84
N ILE A 391 -15.35 -18.59 -11.66
CA ILE A 391 -14.53 -18.62 -10.45
C ILE A 391 -13.05 -18.59 -10.82
N LEU A 392 -12.32 -17.66 -10.23
CA LEU A 392 -10.86 -17.62 -10.26
C LEU A 392 -10.30 -17.90 -8.86
N ILE A 393 -9.49 -18.96 -8.74
CA ILE A 393 -8.75 -19.30 -7.53
C ILE A 393 -7.32 -18.80 -7.72
N THR A 394 -6.80 -17.99 -6.81
CA THR A 394 -5.49 -17.37 -7.03
C THR A 394 -4.69 -17.23 -5.75
N THR A 395 -3.39 -17.10 -5.89
CA THR A 395 -2.53 -16.69 -4.80
C THR A 395 -2.59 -15.17 -4.57
N THR A 396 -1.84 -14.66 -3.60
CA THR A 396 -1.80 -13.22 -3.28
C THR A 396 -1.26 -12.33 -4.39
N ILE A 397 -0.87 -12.86 -5.54
CA ILE A 397 -0.48 -12.07 -6.72
C ILE A 397 -1.60 -11.13 -7.20
N ILE A 398 -2.86 -11.47 -6.89
CA ILE A 398 -4.03 -10.64 -7.22
C ILE A 398 -4.10 -9.34 -6.40
N CYS A 399 -3.38 -9.26 -5.29
CA CYS A 399 -3.43 -8.08 -4.40
C CYS A 399 -2.92 -6.81 -5.09
N ARG A 400 -2.03 -6.92 -6.09
CA ARG A 400 -1.43 -5.78 -6.80
C ARG A 400 -1.80 -5.78 -8.28
N GLY A 401 -1.87 -4.59 -8.90
CA GLY A 401 -1.89 -4.36 -10.34
C GLY A 401 -3.09 -4.84 -11.15
N LYS A 402 -4.01 -5.66 -10.60
CA LYS A 402 -5.11 -6.24 -11.38
C LYS A 402 -6.43 -5.50 -11.13
N ASN A 403 -7.20 -5.28 -12.22
CA ASN A 403 -8.50 -4.62 -12.18
C ASN A 403 -9.64 -5.62 -12.44
N ILE A 404 -10.56 -5.78 -11.46
CA ILE A 404 -11.75 -6.64 -11.55
C ILE A 404 -12.96 -5.83 -11.06
N PRO A 405 -13.47 -4.88 -11.86
CA PRO A 405 -14.51 -3.95 -11.40
C PRO A 405 -15.85 -4.65 -11.11
N ASN A 406 -16.20 -5.68 -11.89
CA ASN A 406 -17.45 -6.43 -11.73
C ASN A 406 -17.44 -7.44 -10.56
N LEU A 407 -16.33 -7.58 -9.81
CA LEU A 407 -16.22 -8.53 -8.71
C LEU A 407 -17.16 -8.16 -7.57
N LYS A 408 -18.14 -9.06 -7.28
CA LYS A 408 -19.11 -8.88 -6.18
C LYS A 408 -18.77 -9.68 -4.93
N TYR A 409 -18.05 -10.80 -5.07
CA TYR A 409 -17.72 -11.67 -3.96
C TYR A 409 -16.26 -12.16 -4.00
N LEU A 410 -15.62 -12.11 -2.83
CA LEU A 410 -14.27 -12.59 -2.59
C LEU A 410 -14.25 -13.47 -1.34
N LEU A 411 -13.64 -14.66 -1.45
CA LEU A 411 -13.34 -15.55 -0.33
C LEU A 411 -11.84 -15.49 -0.03
N ASN A 412 -11.48 -15.00 1.16
CA ASN A 412 -10.10 -14.87 1.63
C ASN A 412 -9.68 -16.05 2.49
N LEU A 413 -8.90 -16.96 1.93
CA LEU A 413 -8.31 -18.12 2.62
C LEU A 413 -6.82 -17.92 2.97
N THR A 414 -6.29 -16.71 2.85
CA THR A 414 -4.86 -16.45 3.06
C THR A 414 -4.47 -16.38 4.52
N SER A 415 -5.38 -15.96 5.40
CA SER A 415 -5.17 -15.76 6.85
C SER A 415 -3.88 -14.99 7.23
N PHE A 416 -3.46 -14.02 6.42
CA PHE A 416 -2.31 -13.16 6.72
C PHE A 416 -2.64 -12.15 7.84
N ALA A 417 -1.58 -11.58 8.46
CA ALA A 417 -1.68 -10.56 9.50
C ALA A 417 -1.56 -9.12 8.97
N SER A 418 -1.19 -8.93 7.70
CA SER A 418 -0.87 -7.62 7.12
C SER A 418 -2.13 -6.80 6.87
N ASN A 419 -2.17 -5.58 7.40
CA ASN A 419 -3.20 -4.59 7.10
C ASN A 419 -3.16 -4.17 5.63
N GLU A 420 -1.97 -3.94 5.10
CA GLU A 420 -1.72 -3.60 3.70
C GLU A 420 -2.37 -4.60 2.74
N LYS A 421 -2.10 -5.91 2.91
CA LYS A 421 -2.72 -6.94 2.08
C LYS A 421 -4.24 -7.00 2.25
N SER A 422 -4.76 -6.72 3.44
CA SER A 422 -6.20 -6.68 3.69
C SER A 422 -6.87 -5.55 2.91
N ILE A 423 -6.27 -4.35 2.90
CA ILE A 423 -6.81 -3.20 2.14
C ILE A 423 -6.68 -3.42 0.63
N GLN A 424 -5.59 -4.03 0.17
CA GLN A 424 -5.40 -4.36 -1.23
C GLN A 424 -6.44 -5.36 -1.73
N LEU A 425 -6.84 -6.35 -0.92
CA LEU A 425 -7.95 -7.26 -1.23
C LEU A 425 -9.29 -6.54 -1.25
N LEU A 426 -9.59 -5.71 -0.25
CA LEU A 426 -10.78 -4.85 -0.26
C LEU A 426 -10.81 -3.98 -1.52
N GLY A 427 -9.67 -3.45 -1.92
CA GLY A 427 -9.50 -2.64 -3.11
C GLY A 427 -9.97 -3.32 -4.40
N ARG A 428 -10.01 -4.65 -4.46
CA ARG A 428 -10.56 -5.39 -5.61
C ARG A 428 -12.10 -5.38 -5.60
N LEU A 429 -12.70 -5.28 -4.43
CA LEU A 429 -14.15 -5.29 -4.25
C LEU A 429 -14.79 -3.90 -4.33
N VAL A 430 -14.10 -2.86 -3.87
CA VAL A 430 -14.69 -1.52 -3.78
C VAL A 430 -14.81 -0.78 -5.11
N ARG A 431 -14.24 -1.29 -6.18
CA ARG A 431 -14.36 -0.66 -7.50
C ARG A 431 -15.80 -0.61 -7.97
N THR A 432 -16.22 0.54 -8.46
CA THR A 432 -17.56 0.73 -9.00
C THR A 432 -17.72 0.04 -10.35
N PHE A 433 -18.90 -0.49 -10.58
CA PHE A 433 -19.30 -1.11 -11.84
C PHE A 433 -20.82 -0.99 -12.00
N SER A 434 -21.29 -0.87 -13.23
CA SER A 434 -22.73 -0.76 -13.51
C SER A 434 -23.50 -1.93 -12.91
N GLY A 435 -24.56 -1.64 -12.14
CA GLY A 435 -25.38 -2.67 -11.46
C GLY A 435 -24.74 -3.28 -10.20
N LYS A 436 -23.57 -2.80 -9.76
CA LYS A 436 -22.91 -3.26 -8.53
C LYS A 436 -23.17 -2.28 -7.39
N THR A 437 -24.18 -2.57 -6.58
CA THR A 437 -24.57 -1.73 -5.42
C THR A 437 -23.84 -2.11 -4.14
N LYS A 438 -23.34 -3.35 -4.03
CA LYS A 438 -22.65 -3.88 -2.85
C LYS A 438 -21.71 -5.02 -3.22
N ALA A 439 -20.67 -5.22 -2.41
CA ALA A 439 -19.76 -6.35 -2.53
C ALA A 439 -19.56 -7.05 -1.18
N TYR A 440 -19.08 -8.29 -1.21
CA TYR A 440 -18.96 -9.14 -0.04
C TYR A 440 -17.58 -9.77 0.03
N LEU A 441 -16.98 -9.73 1.22
CA LEU A 441 -15.76 -10.43 1.56
C LEU A 441 -16.05 -11.44 2.66
N ASP A 442 -15.85 -12.72 2.39
CA ASP A 442 -15.79 -13.74 3.43
C ASP A 442 -14.34 -13.94 3.86
N ASP A 443 -14.05 -13.78 5.16
CA ASP A 443 -12.73 -13.91 5.76
C ASP A 443 -12.75 -14.92 6.91
N LEU A 444 -11.63 -15.55 7.23
CA LEU A 444 -11.55 -16.58 8.26
C LEU A 444 -11.39 -15.99 9.66
N MET A 445 -12.16 -16.51 10.62
CA MET A 445 -12.04 -16.24 12.05
C MET A 445 -11.67 -17.54 12.78
N PHE A 446 -10.38 -17.71 13.07
CA PHE A 446 -9.91 -18.85 13.83
C PHE A 446 -10.28 -18.71 15.32
N THR A 447 -10.61 -19.86 15.96
CA THR A 447 -10.83 -19.93 17.41
C THR A 447 -9.51 -19.79 18.17
N SER A 448 -9.59 -19.51 19.50
CA SER A 448 -8.42 -19.35 20.38
C SER A 448 -7.57 -20.60 20.53
N GLU A 449 -8.02 -21.74 20.02
CA GLU A 449 -7.24 -22.99 19.95
C GLU A 449 -5.99 -22.86 19.09
N THR A 450 -6.01 -21.98 18.04
CA THR A 450 -4.82 -21.67 17.24
C THR A 450 -4.06 -20.50 17.86
N HIS A 451 -2.75 -20.44 17.64
CA HIS A 451 -1.90 -19.36 18.18
C HIS A 451 -1.74 -18.20 17.20
N TYR A 452 -1.19 -18.45 16.03
CA TYR A 452 -0.91 -17.40 15.03
C TYR A 452 -2.18 -17.00 14.26
N LEU A 453 -2.97 -17.97 13.80
CA LEU A 453 -4.13 -17.72 12.95
C LEU A 453 -5.24 -16.99 13.70
N TYR A 454 -5.43 -17.26 15.00
CA TYR A 454 -6.34 -16.49 15.86
C TYR A 454 -5.91 -15.03 15.94
N ASN A 455 -4.62 -14.78 16.24
CA ASN A 455 -4.10 -13.42 16.33
C ASN A 455 -4.20 -12.66 15.00
N HIS A 456 -3.95 -13.35 13.88
CA HIS A 456 -4.11 -12.78 12.54
C HIS A 456 -5.56 -12.41 12.24
N SER A 457 -6.51 -13.26 12.59
CA SER A 457 -7.95 -13.00 12.43
C SER A 457 -8.39 -11.77 13.23
N ARG A 458 -7.95 -11.67 14.49
CA ARG A 458 -8.23 -10.52 15.37
C ARG A 458 -7.66 -9.21 14.84
N LYS A 459 -6.45 -9.26 14.26
CA LYS A 459 -5.83 -8.08 13.64
C LYS A 459 -6.65 -7.61 12.44
N ARG A 460 -7.06 -8.50 11.52
CA ARG A 460 -7.88 -8.14 10.37
C ARG A 460 -9.24 -7.59 10.78
N LEU A 461 -9.91 -8.21 11.78
CA LEU A 461 -11.17 -7.69 12.31
C LEU A 461 -11.01 -6.26 12.86
N ARG A 462 -9.97 -6.01 13.65
CA ARG A 462 -9.68 -4.67 14.19
C ARG A 462 -9.42 -3.68 13.07
N TYR A 463 -8.66 -4.10 12.08
CA TYR A 463 -8.36 -3.28 10.91
C TYR A 463 -9.64 -2.87 10.17
N TYR A 464 -10.51 -3.82 9.77
CA TYR A 464 -11.75 -3.49 9.08
C TYR A 464 -12.69 -2.60 9.91
N LYS A 465 -12.72 -2.76 11.24
CA LYS A 465 -13.45 -1.86 12.13
C LYS A 465 -12.88 -0.45 12.17
N ASN A 466 -11.57 -0.30 12.19
CA ASN A 466 -10.90 1.02 12.15
C ASN A 466 -11.21 1.75 10.83
N GLU A 467 -11.28 1.03 9.73
CA GLU A 467 -11.71 1.55 8.42
C GLU A 467 -13.24 1.77 8.31
N LYS A 468 -13.98 1.60 9.39
CA LYS A 468 -15.44 1.70 9.46
C LYS A 468 -16.16 0.78 8.47
N ILE A 469 -15.55 -0.32 8.04
CA ILE A 469 -16.16 -1.32 7.17
C ILE A 469 -17.14 -2.17 7.96
N LYS A 470 -18.35 -2.37 7.42
CA LYS A 470 -19.36 -3.23 8.03
C LYS A 470 -18.83 -4.65 8.18
N THR A 471 -18.72 -5.14 9.43
CA THR A 471 -18.22 -6.48 9.75
C THR A 471 -19.29 -7.30 10.46
N ILE A 472 -19.42 -8.59 10.10
CA ILE A 472 -20.34 -9.55 10.69
C ILE A 472 -19.57 -10.82 11.02
N ILE A 473 -19.64 -11.30 12.25
CA ILE A 473 -19.08 -12.62 12.60
C ILE A 473 -20.26 -13.62 12.54
N LEU A 474 -20.14 -14.60 11.66
CA LEU A 474 -21.18 -15.64 11.52
C LEU A 474 -21.14 -16.58 12.74
N LYS A 475 -22.28 -17.18 13.08
CA LYS A 475 -22.33 -18.19 14.14
C LYS A 475 -21.84 -19.53 13.59
N ILE A 476 -21.11 -20.29 14.43
CA ILE A 476 -20.84 -21.71 14.15
C ILE A 476 -22.17 -22.44 14.23
N ASN A 477 -22.63 -23.01 13.12
CA ASN A 477 -23.74 -23.95 13.18
C ASN A 477 -23.23 -25.26 13.79
N GLU A 478 -23.30 -25.38 15.10
CA GLU A 478 -23.19 -26.68 15.77
C GLU A 478 -24.43 -27.48 15.34
N LYS A 479 -24.28 -28.44 14.43
CA LYS A 479 -25.28 -29.50 14.30
C LYS A 479 -25.39 -30.13 15.69
N LYS A 480 -26.54 -29.96 16.35
CA LYS A 480 -26.87 -30.68 17.57
C LYS A 480 -26.61 -32.17 17.30
N GLY A 481 -25.51 -32.69 17.86
CA GLY A 481 -25.23 -34.09 17.81
C GLY A 481 -26.45 -34.81 18.42
N SER A 482 -27.03 -35.73 17.70
CA SER A 482 -28.08 -36.61 18.20
C SER A 482 -27.58 -37.25 19.49
N LYS A 483 -28.14 -36.82 20.65
CA LYS A 483 -27.98 -37.54 21.90
C LYS A 483 -28.57 -38.94 21.66
N LYS A 484 -27.72 -39.93 21.45
CA LYS A 484 -28.10 -41.32 21.62
C LYS A 484 -28.66 -41.48 23.05
N LYS A 485 -29.97 -41.57 23.18
CA LYS A 485 -30.62 -42.06 24.40
C LYS A 485 -30.03 -43.47 24.66
N LYS A 486 -29.16 -43.59 25.66
CA LYS A 486 -28.92 -44.90 26.27
C LYS A 486 -30.20 -45.31 26.96
N GLY A 487 -30.94 -46.23 26.32
CA GLY A 487 -31.99 -46.95 26.98
C GLY A 487 -31.39 -47.70 28.14
N ARG A 488 -31.84 -47.39 29.36
CA ARG A 488 -31.73 -48.28 30.51
C ARG A 488 -32.79 -49.36 30.28
N ASN A 489 -32.36 -50.55 30.02
CA ASN A 489 -33.20 -51.73 30.28
C ASN A 489 -32.89 -52.22 31.69
N CYS A 490 -33.99 -52.45 32.43
CA CYS A 490 -34.02 -53.12 33.73
C CYS A 490 -33.45 -54.52 33.65
#